data_4f7b1cc28bae5e4c9190a01b952919c9
#
_entry.id   4f7b1cc28bae5e4c9190a01b952919c9
#
_cell.length_a   1.000
_cell.length_b   1.000
_cell.length_c   1.000
_cell.angle_alpha   90.00
_cell.angle_beta   90.00
_cell.angle_gamma   90.00
#
_symmetry.space_group_name_H-M   'P 1'
#
loop_
_entity.id
_entity.type
_entity.pdbx_description
1 polymer ?
#
loop_
_entity_poly.entity_id
_entity_poly.type
_entity_poly.pdbx_seq_one_letter_code
_entity_poly.pdbx_strand_id
1 'polypeptide(L)' 'NILHNVLADIMGDLKNLMNDGGYMVLSGILDEKKPVVLDAVKKYSLELIEETHQEQWVALIVRKVD' A
#
# COMPACT_ATOMS: atom_id res chain seq x y z
N ASN A 1 4.20 12.08 4.34
CA ASN A 1 4.66 11.88 2.98
C ASN A 1 5.84 10.92 2.97
N ILE A 2 5.53 9.66 2.80
CA ILE A 2 6.53 8.58 2.86
C ILE A 2 7.04 8.30 1.45
N LEU A 3 8.36 8.22 1.29
CA LEU A 3 8.94 7.85 0.00
C LEU A 3 8.53 6.41 -0.34
N HIS A 4 8.28 6.18 -1.63
CA HIS A 4 7.76 4.89 -2.11
C HIS A 4 8.64 3.69 -1.71
N ASN A 5 9.95 3.86 -1.73
CA ASN A 5 10.88 2.78 -1.37
C ASN A 5 10.85 2.51 0.13
N VAL A 6 10.73 3.55 0.95
CA VAL A 6 10.60 3.39 2.40
C VAL A 6 9.28 2.69 2.73
N LEU A 7 8.20 3.09 2.05
CA LEU A 7 6.90 2.46 2.24
C LEU A 7 6.97 0.96 1.89
N ALA A 8 7.64 0.61 0.79
CA ALA A 8 7.80 -0.79 0.41
C ALA A 8 8.60 -1.56 1.47
N ASP A 9 9.64 -0.94 2.02
CA ASP A 9 10.50 -1.58 3.01
C ASP A 9 9.77 -1.86 4.32
N ILE A 10 8.84 -0.99 4.72
CA ILE A 10 8.14 -1.14 5.99
C ILE A 10 6.78 -1.84 5.85
N MET A 11 6.42 -2.26 4.64
CA MET A 11 5.09 -2.84 4.38
C MET A 11 4.82 -4.07 5.24
N GLY A 12 5.83 -4.92 5.43
CA GLY A 12 5.69 -6.11 6.26
C GLY A 12 5.39 -5.76 7.72
N ASP A 13 6.07 -4.75 8.24
CA ASP A 13 5.85 -4.30 9.61
C ASP A 13 4.46 -3.69 9.76
N LEU A 14 4.02 -2.90 8.77
CA LEU A 14 2.68 -2.32 8.77
C LEU A 14 1.61 -3.41 8.74
N LYS A 15 1.82 -4.45 7.93
CA LYS A 15 0.88 -5.58 7.88
C LYS A 15 0.75 -6.25 9.24
N ASN A 16 1.87 -6.41 9.95
CA ASN A 16 1.85 -7.07 11.26
C ASN A 16 1.08 -6.27 12.31
N LEU A 17 0.92 -4.97 12.11
CA LEU A 17 0.13 -4.13 13.01
C LEU A 17 -1.35 -4.15 12.68
N MET A 18 -1.75 -4.72 11.54
CA MET A 18 -3.14 -4.77 11.12
C MET A 18 -3.85 -5.96 11.75
N ASN A 19 -5.12 -5.78 12.08
CA ASN A 19 -5.99 -6.90 12.45
C ASN A 19 -6.37 -7.68 11.21
N ASP A 20 -6.64 -8.97 11.38
CA ASP A 20 -7.13 -9.78 10.28
C ASP A 20 -8.43 -9.18 9.75
N GLY A 21 -8.52 -9.02 8.43
CA GLY A 21 -9.64 -8.37 7.80
C GLY A 21 -9.61 -6.84 7.89
N GLY A 22 -8.60 -6.27 8.54
CA GLY A 22 -8.45 -4.83 8.65
C GLY A 22 -7.99 -4.17 7.36
N TYR A 23 -8.17 -2.86 7.31
CA TYR A 23 -7.83 -2.05 6.14
C TYR A 23 -6.70 -1.08 6.46
N MET A 24 -5.93 -0.73 5.44
CA MET A 24 -4.90 0.30 5.55
C MET A 24 -4.98 1.20 4.32
N VAL A 25 -4.86 2.49 4.54
CA VAL A 25 -4.83 3.48 3.45
C VAL A 25 -3.40 3.92 3.24
N LEU A 26 -2.92 3.78 2.01
CA LEU A 26 -1.60 4.21 1.58
C LEU A 26 -1.79 5.38 0.61
N SER A 27 -1.35 6.57 0.98
CA SER A 27 -1.55 7.75 0.16
C SER A 27 -0.23 8.49 -0.07
N GLY A 28 -0.27 9.50 -0.94
CA GLY A 28 0.92 10.27 -1.25
C GLY A 28 1.91 9.51 -2.14
N ILE A 29 1.42 8.57 -2.93
CA ILE A 29 2.23 7.77 -3.85
C ILE A 29 2.25 8.45 -5.20
N LEU A 30 3.43 8.70 -5.77
CA LEU A 30 3.52 9.18 -7.13
C LEU A 30 3.09 8.07 -8.09
N ASP A 31 2.28 8.41 -9.07
CA ASP A 31 1.74 7.44 -10.03
C ASP A 31 2.85 6.63 -10.70
N GLU A 32 3.95 7.26 -11.06
CA GLU A 32 5.08 6.57 -11.70
C GLU A 32 5.76 5.57 -10.77
N LYS A 33 5.55 5.69 -9.45
CA LYS A 33 6.13 4.80 -8.45
C LYS A 33 5.13 3.77 -7.90
N LYS A 34 3.91 3.80 -8.40
CA LYS A 34 2.88 2.85 -7.97
C LYS A 34 3.31 1.39 -8.13
N PRO A 35 4.00 0.98 -9.22
CA PRO A 35 4.39 -0.42 -9.36
C PRO A 35 5.24 -0.94 -8.20
N VAL A 36 6.12 -0.10 -7.63
CA VAL A 36 6.95 -0.51 -6.49
C VAL A 36 6.09 -0.84 -5.29
N VAL A 37 5.08 0.00 -5.03
CA VAL A 37 4.17 -0.19 -3.89
C VAL A 37 3.27 -1.40 -4.13
N LEU A 38 2.76 -1.57 -5.35
CA LEU A 38 1.92 -2.73 -5.68
C LEU A 38 2.69 -4.04 -5.56
N ASP A 39 3.98 -4.05 -5.91
CA ASP A 39 4.81 -5.24 -5.72
C ASP A 39 4.92 -5.59 -4.25
N ALA A 40 5.06 -4.59 -3.37
CA ALA A 40 5.11 -4.83 -1.93
C ALA A 40 3.76 -5.32 -1.39
N VAL A 41 2.66 -4.75 -1.87
CA VAL A 41 1.31 -5.21 -1.51
C VAL A 41 1.16 -6.68 -1.84
N LYS A 42 1.61 -7.08 -3.03
CA LYS A 42 1.53 -8.47 -3.47
C LYS A 42 2.48 -9.36 -2.67
N LYS A 43 3.69 -8.89 -2.42
CA LYS A 43 4.72 -9.65 -1.70
C LYS A 43 4.23 -10.06 -0.31
N TYR A 44 3.52 -9.17 0.36
CA TYR A 44 3.04 -9.42 1.73
C TYR A 44 1.59 -9.90 1.75
N SER A 45 1.06 -10.34 0.61
CA SER A 45 -0.26 -10.97 0.50
C SER A 45 -1.39 -10.08 1.02
N LEU A 46 -1.26 -8.77 0.80
CA LEU A 46 -2.34 -7.83 1.06
C LEU A 46 -3.25 -7.78 -0.16
N GLU A 47 -4.54 -7.54 0.08
CA GLU A 47 -5.51 -7.42 -1.00
C GLU A 47 -5.72 -5.95 -1.34
N LEU A 48 -5.57 -5.59 -2.61
CA LEU A 48 -5.87 -4.24 -3.08
C LEU A 48 -7.38 -4.12 -3.26
N ILE A 49 -8.00 -3.23 -2.48
CA ILE A 49 -9.44 -3.03 -2.50
C ILE A 49 -9.82 -1.90 -3.44
N GLU A 50 -9.10 -0.79 -3.37
CA GLU A 50 -9.44 0.40 -4.13
C GLU A 50 -8.19 1.19 -4.45
N GLU A 51 -8.20 1.82 -5.61
CA GLU A 51 -7.12 2.68 -6.06
C GLU A 51 -7.77 3.96 -6.57
N THR A 52 -7.32 5.10 -6.05
CA THR A 52 -7.81 6.41 -6.48
C THR A 52 -6.66 7.25 -6.98
N HIS A 53 -6.96 8.11 -7.93
CA HIS A 53 -5.96 8.97 -8.57
C HIS A 53 -6.41 10.42 -8.47
N GLN A 54 -5.46 11.30 -8.16
CA GLN A 54 -5.67 12.74 -8.20
C GLN A 54 -4.39 13.38 -8.74
N GLU A 55 -4.45 13.85 -9.97
CA GLU A 55 -3.29 14.35 -10.71
C GLU A 55 -2.22 13.25 -10.77
N GLN A 56 -1.00 13.52 -10.28
CA GLN A 56 0.08 12.53 -10.28
C GLN A 56 0.11 11.69 -9.00
N TRP A 57 -0.88 11.86 -8.10
CA TRP A 57 -0.90 11.17 -6.81
C TRP A 57 -1.87 10.02 -6.81
N VAL A 58 -1.50 8.96 -6.11
CA VAL A 58 -2.30 7.74 -5.98
C VAL A 58 -2.51 7.44 -4.51
N ALA A 59 -3.71 6.98 -4.18
CA ALA A 59 -4.01 6.41 -2.88
C ALA A 59 -4.53 4.99 -3.08
N LEU A 60 -4.10 4.08 -2.23
CA LEU A 60 -4.49 2.67 -2.28
C LEU A 60 -5.14 2.30 -0.95
N ILE A 61 -6.22 1.53 -1.02
CA ILE A 61 -6.80 0.90 0.16
C ILE A 61 -6.50 -0.59 0.04
N VAL A 62 -5.82 -1.13 1.05
CA VAL A 62 -5.46 -2.54 1.10
C VAL A 62 -6.07 -3.19 2.33
N ARG A 63 -6.24 -4.51 2.26
CA ARG A 63 -6.88 -5.28 3.33
C ARG A 63 -5.99 -6.46 3.68
N LYS A 64 -5.90 -6.74 4.98
CA LYS A 64 -5.21 -7.94 5.46
C LYS A 64 -6.19 -9.11 5.43
N VAL A 65 -5.88 -10.12 4.63
CA VAL A 65 -6.79 -11.25 4.39
C VAL A 65 -6.40 -12.52 5.15
N ASP A 66 -5.23 -12.53 5.79
CA ASP A 66 -4.80 -13.71 6.57
C ASP A 66 -4.10 -13.32 7.88
#